data_1b1dddde8d1e6f47fa7ddd34ce397c59
#
_entry.id   1b1dddde8d1e6f47fa7ddd34ce397c59
#
_cell.length_a   1.000
_cell.length_b   1.000
_cell.length_c   1.000
_cell.angle_alpha   90.00
_cell.angle_beta   90.00
_cell.angle_gamma   90.00
#
_symmetry.space_group_name_H-M   'P 1'
#
loop_
_entity.id
_entity.type
_entity.pdbx_description
1 polymer ?
#
loop_
_entity_poly.entity_id
_entity_poly.type
_entity_poly.pdbx_seq_one_letter_code
_entity_poly.pdbx_strand_id
1 'polypeptide(L)'
;MRRGWIAILAILGLMQLVSASAEEEWPKAVFPLHVSTDKHYLVDADNKPFLIQGDAAWSLIAELTREEAETYLEDRRRRGFNTLLVSLVEHQFSSNPPANAYGERPFKGAGGFADMNDRYFDHAEWVLRRARDKGLLVLLTPAYLGANGSSQGWYVEAEAAGPEKLRRYGEYIARRFSGLGNIIWIHGGDYDAPDKALVQAVVSGIESAAPNSLHTVHSRRDTVTADYWAGEEWLTLDTVYTYEEVYHAVLARTAGPRTMPVLMIEALYEGEHGTGGETVRRQAYGALLGGAAGQISGNHPIWHFSGPGIMPDPMTWQEALDSPGARSMTWMRNLLEGLDWWKLEPDRSNPDIMAAIASDRSFALIYGDRPDGFTINMARFGSGSVGARWYDPTSGQFTTAHAQPVNGESRFIPPHPRNASGDTDWVLVLREGQ
;
A
#
# COMPACT_ATOMS: atom_id res chain seq x y z
N MET A 1 20.77 -51.21 61.73
CA MET A 1 19.54 -50.44 61.40
C MET A 1 19.93 -49.02 61.03
N ARG A 2 20.07 -48.72 59.77
CA ARG A 2 20.34 -47.38 59.28
C ARG A 2 19.17 -46.92 58.36
N ARG A 3 18.42 -46.00 58.81
CA ARG A 3 17.29 -45.38 58.04
C ARG A 3 17.88 -44.36 57.07
N GLY A 4 17.73 -44.62 55.72
CA GLY A 4 18.04 -43.65 54.71
C GLY A 4 16.85 -42.67 54.48
N TRP A 5 17.12 -41.40 54.45
CA TRP A 5 16.20 -40.35 54.10
C TRP A 5 16.33 -40.07 52.60
N ILE A 6 15.26 -40.24 51.87
CA ILE A 6 15.16 -39.83 50.46
C ILE A 6 14.63 -38.42 50.46
N ALA A 7 15.42 -37.47 49.98
CA ALA A 7 15.00 -36.08 49.73
C ALA A 7 14.38 -36.03 48.35
N ILE A 8 13.08 -35.68 48.29
CA ILE A 8 12.37 -35.38 47.05
C ILE A 8 12.59 -33.90 46.73
N LEU A 9 13.39 -33.62 45.69
CA LEU A 9 13.48 -32.25 45.10
C LEU A 9 12.25 -32.00 44.23
N ALA A 10 11.37 -31.13 44.68
CA ALA A 10 10.29 -30.58 43.87
C ALA A 10 10.85 -29.47 42.96
N ILE A 11 10.94 -29.74 41.66
CA ILE A 11 11.24 -28.72 40.65
C ILE A 11 9.95 -27.96 40.37
N LEU A 12 9.82 -26.73 40.92
CA LEU A 12 8.81 -25.78 40.51
C LEU A 12 9.20 -25.20 39.15
N GLY A 13 8.58 -25.69 38.10
CA GLY A 13 8.63 -25.04 36.79
C GLY A 13 7.87 -23.73 36.85
N LEU A 14 8.58 -22.60 36.79
CA LEU A 14 7.97 -21.31 36.46
C LEU A 14 7.46 -21.40 35.01
N MET A 15 6.17 -21.59 34.82
CA MET A 15 5.49 -21.22 33.59
C MET A 15 5.48 -19.67 33.54
N GLN A 16 6.34 -19.09 32.71
CA GLN A 16 6.16 -17.70 32.26
C GLN A 16 4.87 -17.66 31.45
N LEU A 17 3.84 -17.10 32.06
CA LEU A 17 2.68 -16.61 31.32
C LEU A 17 3.19 -15.50 30.39
N VAL A 18 3.39 -15.82 29.12
CA VAL A 18 3.45 -14.83 28.06
C VAL A 18 2.07 -14.19 28.06
N SER A 19 1.95 -13.01 28.63
CA SER A 19 0.75 -12.20 28.49
C SER A 19 0.60 -11.93 27.01
N ALA A 20 -0.45 -12.48 26.39
CA ALA A 20 -0.89 -12.02 25.08
C ALA A 20 -1.09 -10.50 25.22
N SER A 21 -0.23 -9.73 24.56
CA SER A 21 -0.47 -8.29 24.39
C SER A 21 -1.85 -8.17 23.76
N ALA A 22 -2.70 -7.30 24.34
CA ALA A 22 -3.95 -6.92 23.70
C ALA A 22 -3.60 -6.54 22.25
N GLU A 23 -4.21 -7.20 21.26
CA GLU A 23 -4.02 -6.84 19.86
C GLU A 23 -4.41 -5.37 19.73
N GLU A 24 -3.48 -4.54 19.34
CA GLU A 24 -3.75 -3.11 19.06
C GLU A 24 -4.77 -3.06 17.91
N GLU A 25 -5.97 -2.59 18.22
CA GLU A 25 -7.01 -2.45 17.21
C GLU A 25 -6.80 -1.14 16.46
N TRP A 26 -6.30 -1.23 15.22
CA TRP A 26 -6.08 -0.06 14.37
C TRP A 26 -7.37 0.73 14.16
N PRO A 27 -7.31 2.08 14.16
CA PRO A 27 -8.46 2.91 13.85
C PRO A 27 -9.05 2.57 12.48
N LYS A 28 -10.36 2.35 12.44
CA LYS A 28 -11.08 2.13 11.18
C LYS A 28 -11.49 3.45 10.58
N ALA A 29 -11.23 3.61 9.26
CA ALA A 29 -11.71 4.76 8.53
C ALA A 29 -13.23 4.74 8.36
N VAL A 30 -13.84 5.91 8.34
CA VAL A 30 -15.25 6.10 8.01
C VAL A 30 -15.37 6.47 6.53
N PHE A 31 -15.89 5.55 5.73
CA PHE A 31 -16.02 5.75 4.28
C PHE A 31 -17.28 6.57 3.93
N PRO A 32 -17.29 7.29 2.80
CA PRO A 32 -16.25 7.35 1.76
C PRO A 32 -15.07 8.27 2.12
N LEU A 33 -13.96 8.09 1.40
CA LEU A 33 -12.81 8.99 1.47
C LEU A 33 -12.98 10.19 0.52
N HIS A 34 -12.29 11.27 0.85
CA HIS A 34 -12.21 12.49 0.05
C HIS A 34 -10.77 12.98 -0.06
N VAL A 35 -10.47 13.74 -1.10
CA VAL A 35 -9.19 14.46 -1.20
C VAL A 35 -9.15 15.58 -0.17
N SER A 36 -8.05 15.72 0.57
CA SER A 36 -7.84 16.81 1.52
C SER A 36 -7.88 18.19 0.83
N THR A 37 -8.20 19.22 1.58
CA THR A 37 -8.31 20.60 1.03
C THR A 37 -7.01 21.08 0.41
N ASP A 38 -5.87 20.68 0.96
CA ASP A 38 -4.52 21.00 0.46
C ASP A 38 -4.04 20.05 -0.65
N LYS A 39 -4.83 19.01 -0.97
CA LYS A 39 -4.55 18.03 -2.03
C LYS A 39 -3.29 17.18 -1.79
N HIS A 40 -2.86 17.04 -0.55
CA HIS A 40 -1.68 16.26 -0.20
C HIS A 40 -1.97 14.81 0.15
N TYR A 41 -3.16 14.54 0.71
CA TYR A 41 -3.56 13.22 1.21
C TYR A 41 -5.07 13.02 1.08
N LEU A 42 -5.55 11.89 1.53
CA LEU A 42 -6.99 11.62 1.65
C LEU A 42 -7.46 11.82 3.10
N VAL A 43 -8.73 12.14 3.25
CA VAL A 43 -9.42 12.17 4.54
C VAL A 43 -10.63 11.26 4.50
N ASP A 44 -11.01 10.72 5.65
CA ASP A 44 -12.24 9.96 5.80
C ASP A 44 -13.48 10.89 5.95
N ALA A 45 -14.66 10.30 6.05
CA ALA A 45 -15.92 11.06 6.17
C ALA A 45 -16.00 11.92 7.45
N ASP A 46 -15.17 11.64 8.46
CA ASP A 46 -15.02 12.46 9.67
C ASP A 46 -13.89 13.51 9.54
N ASN A 47 -13.33 13.69 8.35
CA ASN A 47 -12.17 14.55 8.03
C ASN A 47 -10.87 14.16 8.75
N LYS A 48 -10.72 12.90 9.15
CA LYS A 48 -9.46 12.39 9.69
C LYS A 48 -8.50 12.03 8.56
N PRO A 49 -7.21 12.40 8.66
CA PRO A 49 -6.21 12.02 7.68
C PRO A 49 -6.12 10.51 7.49
N PHE A 50 -6.11 10.07 6.24
CA PHE A 50 -6.03 8.66 5.86
C PHE A 50 -4.73 8.40 5.08
N LEU A 51 -3.76 7.77 5.72
CA LEU A 51 -2.54 7.29 5.06
C LEU A 51 -2.86 5.99 4.33
N ILE A 52 -2.66 5.95 3.02
CA ILE A 52 -2.75 4.70 2.27
C ILE A 52 -1.56 3.81 2.62
N GLN A 53 -1.81 2.69 3.28
CA GLN A 53 -0.84 1.63 3.51
C GLN A 53 -1.44 0.33 2.99
N GLY A 54 -1.10 0.01 1.74
CA GLY A 54 -1.78 -1.02 0.98
C GLY A 54 -0.94 -2.25 0.68
N ASP A 55 -1.65 -3.32 0.32
CA ASP A 55 -1.11 -4.57 -0.16
C ASP A 55 -1.67 -4.89 -1.56
N ALA A 56 -0.81 -5.33 -2.48
CA ALA A 56 -1.23 -5.76 -3.81
C ALA A 56 -1.85 -7.17 -3.70
N ALA A 57 -3.13 -7.26 -3.99
CA ALA A 57 -3.95 -8.47 -3.88
C ALA A 57 -4.76 -8.66 -5.18
N TRP A 58 -4.08 -8.57 -6.32
CA TRP A 58 -4.71 -8.48 -7.63
C TRP A 58 -5.78 -9.54 -7.85
N SER A 59 -5.48 -10.82 -7.58
CA SER A 59 -6.38 -11.94 -7.86
C SER A 59 -7.32 -12.32 -6.72
N LEU A 60 -7.45 -11.48 -5.67
CA LEU A 60 -8.24 -11.75 -4.46
C LEU A 60 -9.66 -12.28 -4.75
N ILE A 61 -10.38 -11.63 -5.67
CA ILE A 61 -11.77 -11.97 -6.02
C ILE A 61 -11.84 -13.25 -6.85
N ALA A 62 -10.86 -13.47 -7.73
CA ALA A 62 -10.89 -14.61 -8.64
C ALA A 62 -10.33 -15.89 -8.00
N GLU A 63 -9.26 -15.77 -7.24
CA GLU A 63 -8.54 -16.96 -6.73
C GLU A 63 -9.09 -17.49 -5.41
N LEU A 64 -9.50 -16.61 -4.47
CA LEU A 64 -9.84 -17.04 -3.13
C LEU A 64 -11.32 -17.40 -2.93
N THR A 65 -11.55 -18.47 -2.17
CA THR A 65 -12.84 -18.74 -1.54
C THR A 65 -13.17 -17.67 -0.50
N ARG A 66 -14.43 -17.63 -0.02
CA ARG A 66 -14.82 -16.68 1.05
C ARG A 66 -14.06 -16.90 2.35
N GLU A 67 -13.78 -18.13 2.70
CA GLU A 67 -13.03 -18.53 3.90
C GLU A 67 -11.58 -18.09 3.81
N GLU A 68 -10.95 -18.26 2.66
CA GLU A 68 -9.58 -17.82 2.40
C GLU A 68 -9.49 -16.29 2.35
N ALA A 69 -10.43 -15.64 1.66
CA ALA A 69 -10.52 -14.18 1.62
C ALA A 69 -10.70 -13.59 3.03
N GLU A 70 -11.53 -14.19 3.89
CA GLU A 70 -11.69 -13.76 5.27
C GLU A 70 -10.37 -13.86 6.05
N THR A 71 -9.62 -14.96 5.87
CA THR A 71 -8.29 -15.17 6.49
C THR A 71 -7.32 -14.09 6.06
N TYR A 72 -7.22 -13.82 4.76
CA TYR A 72 -6.35 -12.79 4.20
C TYR A 72 -6.72 -11.38 4.70
N LEU A 73 -7.99 -11.00 4.58
CA LEU A 73 -8.47 -9.68 4.99
C LEU A 73 -8.22 -9.42 6.49
N GLU A 74 -8.41 -10.44 7.33
CA GLU A 74 -8.17 -10.33 8.77
C GLU A 74 -6.67 -10.19 9.10
N ASP A 75 -5.79 -10.96 8.43
CA ASP A 75 -4.35 -10.83 8.60
C ASP A 75 -3.87 -9.41 8.22
N ARG A 76 -4.30 -8.91 7.05
CA ARG A 76 -3.90 -7.56 6.61
C ARG A 76 -4.36 -6.49 7.58
N ARG A 77 -5.61 -6.56 8.05
CA ARG A 77 -6.13 -5.66 9.07
C ARG A 77 -5.27 -5.66 10.34
N ARG A 78 -4.94 -6.84 10.86
CA ARG A 78 -4.13 -7.00 12.08
C ARG A 78 -2.72 -6.42 11.93
N ARG A 79 -2.16 -6.49 10.73
CA ARG A 79 -0.83 -5.92 10.43
C ARG A 79 -0.85 -4.42 10.16
N GLY A 80 -2.01 -3.77 10.25
CA GLY A 80 -2.13 -2.33 10.03
C GLY A 80 -2.20 -1.92 8.55
N PHE A 81 -2.37 -2.87 7.63
CA PHE A 81 -2.79 -2.51 6.28
C PHE A 81 -4.22 -2.00 6.32
N ASN A 82 -4.49 -0.98 5.52
CA ASN A 82 -5.81 -0.36 5.43
C ASN A 82 -6.32 -0.23 3.99
N THR A 83 -5.55 -0.70 3.02
CA THR A 83 -5.86 -0.58 1.60
C THR A 83 -5.45 -1.85 0.85
N LEU A 84 -6.23 -2.25 -0.14
CA LEU A 84 -5.95 -3.40 -1.01
C LEU A 84 -6.06 -2.97 -2.47
N LEU A 85 -5.12 -3.39 -3.32
CA LEU A 85 -5.19 -3.22 -4.77
C LEU A 85 -5.71 -4.52 -5.39
N VAL A 86 -6.85 -4.47 -6.07
CA VAL A 86 -7.61 -5.67 -6.47
C VAL A 86 -8.16 -5.55 -7.89
N SER A 87 -8.03 -6.61 -8.69
CA SER A 87 -8.75 -6.77 -9.95
C SER A 87 -10.18 -7.24 -9.71
N LEU A 88 -11.17 -6.52 -10.25
CA LEU A 88 -12.56 -6.93 -10.17
C LEU A 88 -12.82 -8.17 -11.00
N VAL A 89 -12.22 -8.23 -12.20
CA VAL A 89 -12.27 -9.37 -13.09
C VAL A 89 -10.86 -9.78 -13.50
N GLU A 90 -10.52 -11.05 -13.30
CA GLU A 90 -9.21 -11.58 -13.62
C GLU A 90 -9.20 -12.15 -15.04
N HIS A 91 -8.09 -11.98 -15.77
CA HIS A 91 -7.92 -12.50 -17.13
C HIS A 91 -7.00 -13.72 -17.19
N GLN A 92 -5.90 -13.71 -16.44
CA GLN A 92 -4.86 -14.73 -16.54
C GLN A 92 -4.37 -15.25 -15.18
N PHE A 93 -4.22 -14.39 -14.18
CA PHE A 93 -3.47 -14.66 -12.96
C PHE A 93 -4.34 -15.30 -11.86
N SER A 94 -5.08 -16.35 -12.21
CA SER A 94 -5.81 -17.21 -11.26
C SER A 94 -5.82 -18.64 -11.77
N SER A 95 -6.18 -19.60 -10.92
CA SER A 95 -6.15 -21.03 -11.24
C SER A 95 -7.16 -21.44 -12.33
N ASN A 96 -8.24 -20.67 -12.51
CA ASN A 96 -9.30 -20.95 -13.49
C ASN A 96 -9.82 -19.67 -14.19
N PRO A 97 -8.94 -18.85 -14.80
CA PRO A 97 -9.34 -17.55 -15.33
C PRO A 97 -10.30 -17.70 -16.53
N PRO A 98 -11.23 -16.79 -16.73
CA PRO A 98 -11.58 -15.68 -15.87
C PRO A 98 -12.63 -16.03 -14.81
N ALA A 99 -12.85 -17.31 -14.53
CA ALA A 99 -13.80 -17.74 -13.49
C ALA A 99 -13.21 -17.53 -12.09
N ASN A 100 -14.09 -17.26 -11.11
CA ASN A 100 -13.70 -17.21 -9.71
C ASN A 100 -13.56 -18.62 -9.10
N ALA A 101 -13.15 -18.72 -7.84
CA ALA A 101 -12.99 -19.97 -7.09
C ALA A 101 -14.25 -20.88 -7.07
N TYR A 102 -15.41 -20.33 -7.40
CA TYR A 102 -16.69 -21.05 -7.50
C TYR A 102 -17.05 -21.47 -8.93
N GLY A 103 -16.16 -21.25 -9.89
CA GLY A 103 -16.37 -21.56 -11.32
C GLY A 103 -17.27 -20.58 -12.07
N GLU A 104 -17.67 -19.47 -11.43
CA GLU A 104 -18.48 -18.44 -12.07
C GLU A 104 -17.61 -17.50 -12.88
N ARG A 105 -17.92 -17.32 -14.17
CA ARG A 105 -17.23 -16.38 -15.08
C ARG A 105 -17.86 -14.99 -14.99
N PRO A 106 -17.11 -13.89 -15.13
CA PRO A 106 -17.65 -12.54 -15.01
C PRO A 106 -18.65 -12.18 -16.11
N PHE A 107 -18.46 -12.73 -17.32
CA PHE A 107 -19.31 -12.46 -18.47
C PHE A 107 -19.90 -13.77 -19.03
N LYS A 108 -21.15 -13.70 -19.49
CA LYS A 108 -21.86 -14.81 -20.13
C LYS A 108 -21.55 -14.79 -21.64
N GLY A 109 -21.22 -15.96 -22.19
CA GLY A 109 -20.90 -16.09 -23.62
C GLY A 109 -19.57 -15.45 -24.04
N ALA A 110 -19.33 -15.37 -25.34
CA ALA A 110 -18.06 -14.87 -25.92
C ALA A 110 -18.00 -13.34 -26.08
N GLY A 111 -19.03 -12.63 -25.66
CA GLY A 111 -19.18 -11.20 -25.97
C GLY A 111 -18.50 -10.22 -25.03
N GLY A 112 -17.79 -10.64 -23.99
CA GLY A 112 -17.12 -9.80 -22.98
C GLY A 112 -17.88 -8.49 -22.68
N PHE A 113 -17.84 -7.94 -21.51
CA PHE A 113 -18.41 -6.63 -21.14
C PHE A 113 -19.88 -6.34 -21.52
N ALA A 114 -20.59 -7.27 -22.19
CA ALA A 114 -21.94 -7.06 -22.69
C ALA A 114 -23.02 -7.73 -21.82
N ASP A 115 -22.72 -8.87 -21.22
CA ASP A 115 -23.67 -9.68 -20.47
C ASP A 115 -23.01 -10.16 -19.17
N MET A 116 -23.19 -9.39 -18.11
CA MET A 116 -22.59 -9.64 -16.80
C MET A 116 -23.26 -10.83 -16.11
N ASN A 117 -22.45 -11.64 -15.41
CA ASN A 117 -22.92 -12.77 -14.63
C ASN A 117 -23.07 -12.37 -13.15
N ASP A 118 -24.27 -12.11 -12.70
CA ASP A 118 -24.56 -11.68 -11.34
C ASP A 118 -23.92 -12.57 -10.26
N ARG A 119 -23.80 -13.89 -10.48
CA ARG A 119 -23.19 -14.80 -9.50
C ARG A 119 -21.71 -14.52 -9.28
N TYR A 120 -20.98 -14.15 -10.34
CA TYR A 120 -19.59 -13.70 -10.18
C TYR A 120 -19.53 -12.43 -9.32
N PHE A 121 -20.37 -11.47 -9.67
CA PHE A 121 -20.39 -10.18 -8.97
C PHE A 121 -21.01 -10.26 -7.56
N ASP A 122 -21.83 -11.27 -7.23
CA ASP A 122 -22.27 -11.57 -5.87
C ASP A 122 -21.10 -11.97 -4.96
N HIS A 123 -20.14 -12.73 -5.49
CA HIS A 123 -18.91 -13.04 -4.76
C HIS A 123 -18.03 -11.80 -4.61
N ALA A 124 -17.81 -11.06 -5.69
CA ALA A 124 -17.04 -9.81 -5.65
C ALA A 124 -17.63 -8.82 -4.62
N GLU A 125 -18.94 -8.61 -4.62
CA GLU A 125 -19.61 -7.76 -3.66
C GLU A 125 -19.40 -8.24 -2.22
N TRP A 126 -19.45 -9.54 -1.99
CA TRP A 126 -19.20 -10.12 -0.68
C TRP A 126 -17.79 -9.78 -0.19
N VAL A 127 -16.75 -9.96 -1.03
CA VAL A 127 -15.35 -9.63 -0.71
C VAL A 127 -15.20 -8.13 -0.38
N LEU A 128 -15.74 -7.26 -1.23
CA LEU A 128 -15.67 -5.81 -1.05
C LEU A 128 -16.37 -5.33 0.22
N ARG A 129 -17.53 -5.94 0.55
CA ARG A 129 -18.26 -5.68 1.79
C ARG A 129 -17.48 -6.14 3.02
N ARG A 130 -16.84 -7.31 2.98
CA ARG A 130 -16.00 -7.80 4.08
C ARG A 130 -14.78 -6.90 4.30
N ALA A 131 -14.14 -6.43 3.21
CA ALA A 131 -13.08 -5.43 3.30
C ALA A 131 -13.56 -4.15 3.99
N ARG A 132 -14.72 -3.60 3.59
CA ARG A 132 -15.32 -2.43 4.23
C ARG A 132 -15.57 -2.64 5.74
N ASP A 133 -16.16 -3.77 6.11
CA ASP A 133 -16.52 -4.08 7.50
C ASP A 133 -15.26 -4.17 8.39
N LYS A 134 -14.11 -4.46 7.79
CA LYS A 134 -12.79 -4.45 8.43
C LYS A 134 -12.09 -3.09 8.37
N GLY A 135 -12.67 -2.08 7.73
CA GLY A 135 -12.09 -0.75 7.57
C GLY A 135 -11.03 -0.67 6.46
N LEU A 136 -11.06 -1.62 5.52
CA LEU A 136 -10.13 -1.66 4.39
C LEU A 136 -10.71 -0.92 3.18
N LEU A 137 -9.95 0.04 2.65
CA LEU A 137 -10.15 0.64 1.34
C LEU A 137 -9.82 -0.39 0.25
N VAL A 138 -10.54 -0.37 -0.85
CA VAL A 138 -10.19 -1.17 -2.03
C VAL A 138 -9.92 -0.25 -3.22
N LEU A 139 -8.69 -0.28 -3.73
CA LEU A 139 -8.31 0.24 -5.02
C LEU A 139 -8.74 -0.80 -6.05
N LEU A 140 -9.91 -0.60 -6.67
CA LEU A 140 -10.56 -1.61 -7.48
C LEU A 140 -10.36 -1.33 -8.97
N THR A 141 -9.69 -2.26 -9.66
CA THR A 141 -9.49 -2.19 -11.11
C THR A 141 -10.67 -2.84 -11.82
N PRO A 142 -11.50 -2.08 -12.55
CA PRO A 142 -12.65 -2.64 -13.27
C PRO A 142 -12.29 -3.76 -14.23
N ALA A 143 -11.19 -3.58 -14.95
CA ALA A 143 -10.58 -4.58 -15.82
C ALA A 143 -9.11 -4.20 -16.03
N TYR A 144 -8.20 -5.05 -15.60
CA TYR A 144 -6.78 -4.91 -15.86
C TYR A 144 -6.49 -5.06 -17.34
N LEU A 145 -5.85 -4.06 -17.98
CA LEU A 145 -5.67 -4.05 -19.43
C LEU A 145 -4.53 -4.96 -19.91
N GLY A 146 -3.63 -5.35 -19.01
CA GLY A 146 -2.49 -6.23 -19.30
C GLY A 146 -1.26 -5.49 -19.80
N ALA A 147 -0.08 -5.95 -19.37
CA ALA A 147 1.19 -5.35 -19.74
C ALA A 147 1.32 -5.16 -21.26
N ASN A 148 1.44 -3.92 -21.70
CA ASN A 148 1.48 -3.51 -23.11
C ASN A 148 0.24 -3.95 -23.93
N GLY A 149 -0.95 -4.09 -23.31
CA GLY A 149 -2.17 -4.54 -23.96
C GLY A 149 -2.11 -6.00 -24.41
N SER A 150 -1.32 -6.81 -23.72
CA SER A 150 -1.12 -8.23 -24.03
C SER A 150 -2.27 -9.12 -23.54
N SER A 151 -2.19 -10.41 -23.85
CA SER A 151 -3.13 -11.44 -23.39
C SER A 151 -3.13 -11.65 -21.86
N GLN A 152 -2.31 -10.91 -21.12
CA GLN A 152 -2.35 -10.90 -19.65
C GLN A 152 -3.56 -10.14 -19.08
N GLY A 153 -4.23 -9.33 -19.89
CA GLY A 153 -5.36 -8.54 -19.46
C GLY A 153 -6.43 -8.39 -20.53
N TRP A 154 -7.39 -7.54 -20.26
CA TRP A 154 -8.64 -7.39 -21.01
C TRP A 154 -8.60 -6.39 -22.17
N TYR A 155 -7.43 -5.88 -22.58
CA TYR A 155 -7.37 -4.82 -23.59
C TYR A 155 -8.03 -5.22 -24.92
N VAL A 156 -7.73 -6.43 -25.42
CA VAL A 156 -8.24 -6.92 -26.70
C VAL A 156 -9.77 -7.06 -26.67
N GLU A 157 -10.31 -7.62 -25.59
CA GLU A 157 -11.76 -7.76 -25.41
C GLU A 157 -12.45 -6.41 -25.21
N ALA A 158 -11.78 -5.47 -24.53
CA ALA A 158 -12.29 -4.11 -24.37
C ALA A 158 -12.35 -3.37 -25.70
N GLU A 159 -11.32 -3.49 -26.54
CA GLU A 159 -11.30 -2.93 -27.90
C GLU A 159 -12.41 -3.54 -28.76
N ALA A 160 -12.56 -4.86 -28.73
CA ALA A 160 -13.64 -5.58 -29.46
C ALA A 160 -15.04 -5.24 -28.93
N ALA A 161 -15.18 -4.96 -27.64
CA ALA A 161 -16.45 -4.55 -27.03
C ALA A 161 -16.86 -3.14 -27.46
N GLY A 162 -15.90 -2.24 -27.53
CA GLY A 162 -16.09 -0.83 -27.85
C GLY A 162 -16.73 0.02 -26.73
N PRO A 163 -16.69 1.35 -26.87
CA PRO A 163 -17.04 2.28 -25.78
C PRO A 163 -18.46 2.10 -25.21
N GLU A 164 -19.44 1.78 -26.06
CA GLU A 164 -20.85 1.66 -25.63
C GLU A 164 -21.05 0.53 -24.60
N LYS A 165 -20.43 -0.67 -24.83
CA LYS A 165 -20.53 -1.79 -23.90
C LYS A 165 -19.72 -1.53 -22.63
N LEU A 166 -18.53 -0.91 -22.77
CA LEU A 166 -17.69 -0.53 -21.66
C LEU A 166 -18.38 0.50 -20.74
N ARG A 167 -19.08 1.49 -21.29
CA ARG A 167 -19.88 2.43 -20.52
C ARG A 167 -20.96 1.71 -19.71
N ARG A 168 -21.70 0.78 -20.34
CA ARG A 168 -22.73 -0.03 -19.65
C ARG A 168 -22.12 -0.92 -18.55
N TYR A 169 -20.96 -1.47 -18.80
CA TYR A 169 -20.22 -2.22 -17.76
C TYR A 169 -19.85 -1.32 -16.59
N GLY A 170 -19.29 -0.14 -16.85
CA GLY A 170 -18.98 0.86 -15.82
C GLY A 170 -20.21 1.23 -14.98
N GLU A 171 -21.35 1.51 -15.64
CA GLU A 171 -22.63 1.80 -14.96
C GLU A 171 -23.11 0.62 -14.09
N TYR A 172 -23.01 -0.61 -14.59
CA TYR A 172 -23.41 -1.82 -13.87
C TYR A 172 -22.61 -2.00 -12.57
N ILE A 173 -21.28 -1.94 -12.64
CA ILE A 173 -20.40 -2.15 -11.47
C ILE A 173 -20.59 -1.01 -10.44
N ALA A 174 -20.74 0.22 -10.91
CA ALA A 174 -20.98 1.35 -10.01
C ALA A 174 -22.31 1.26 -9.30
N ARG A 175 -23.41 0.95 -10.00
CA ARG A 175 -24.74 0.74 -9.37
C ARG A 175 -24.68 -0.35 -8.31
N ARG A 176 -23.86 -1.37 -8.53
CA ARG A 176 -23.76 -2.50 -7.59
C ARG A 176 -22.91 -2.16 -6.36
N PHE A 177 -21.81 -1.44 -6.52
CA PHE A 177 -20.80 -1.29 -5.48
C PHE A 177 -20.76 0.09 -4.82
N SER A 178 -21.34 1.14 -5.40
CA SER A 178 -21.26 2.52 -4.88
C SER A 178 -21.76 2.68 -3.43
N GLY A 179 -22.74 1.87 -3.02
CA GLY A 179 -23.25 1.87 -1.64
C GLY A 179 -22.25 1.35 -0.60
N LEU A 180 -21.10 0.81 -1.01
CA LEU A 180 -20.07 0.33 -0.09
C LEU A 180 -19.19 1.48 0.44
N GLY A 181 -18.91 2.49 -0.38
CA GLY A 181 -18.12 3.67 -0.02
C GLY A 181 -16.61 3.47 0.10
N ASN A 182 -16.13 2.24 0.25
CA ASN A 182 -14.71 1.91 0.44
C ASN A 182 -13.98 1.59 -0.88
N ILE A 183 -14.32 2.25 -1.98
CA ILE A 183 -13.75 1.97 -3.30
C ILE A 183 -13.17 3.25 -3.90
N ILE A 184 -11.94 3.14 -4.40
CA ILE A 184 -11.34 4.05 -5.39
C ILE A 184 -11.16 3.25 -6.67
N TRP A 185 -11.62 3.79 -7.80
CA TRP A 185 -11.53 3.11 -9.09
C TRP A 185 -10.16 3.31 -9.72
N ILE A 186 -9.51 2.21 -10.11
CA ILE A 186 -8.19 2.20 -10.73
C ILE A 186 -8.34 1.75 -12.18
N HIS A 187 -8.13 2.64 -13.11
CA HIS A 187 -8.20 2.31 -14.54
C HIS A 187 -6.83 1.88 -15.08
N GLY A 188 -6.79 1.33 -16.29
CA GLY A 188 -5.55 0.88 -16.91
C GLY A 188 -5.09 -0.49 -16.40
N GLY A 189 -3.83 -0.59 -16.02
CA GLY A 189 -3.14 -1.85 -15.62
C GLY A 189 -1.96 -2.12 -16.54
N ASP A 190 -0.75 -1.66 -16.14
CA ASP A 190 0.54 -1.82 -16.84
C ASP A 190 0.56 -1.36 -18.31
N TYR A 191 -0.42 -0.55 -18.70
CA TYR A 191 -0.59 -0.13 -20.06
C TYR A 191 -1.22 1.25 -20.21
N ASP A 192 -0.58 2.07 -21.02
CA ASP A 192 -1.11 3.35 -21.45
C ASP A 192 -1.86 3.13 -22.76
N ALA A 193 -3.13 2.74 -22.65
CA ALA A 193 -3.95 2.41 -23.80
C ALA A 193 -4.01 3.57 -24.81
N PRO A 194 -3.59 3.40 -26.06
CA PRO A 194 -3.56 4.47 -27.05
C PRO A 194 -4.97 4.99 -27.37
N ASP A 195 -5.98 4.13 -27.32
CA ASP A 195 -7.39 4.53 -27.39
C ASP A 195 -7.93 4.83 -25.98
N LYS A 196 -7.76 6.06 -25.56
CA LYS A 196 -8.27 6.56 -24.28
C LYS A 196 -9.79 6.46 -24.15
N ALA A 197 -10.53 6.47 -25.27
CA ALA A 197 -11.98 6.40 -25.26
C ALA A 197 -12.51 5.12 -24.61
N LEU A 198 -11.74 4.03 -24.61
CA LEU A 198 -12.10 2.78 -23.93
C LEU A 198 -12.12 2.97 -22.41
N VAL A 199 -11.10 3.59 -21.85
CA VAL A 199 -11.03 3.90 -20.42
C VAL A 199 -12.08 4.94 -20.04
N GLN A 200 -12.18 6.04 -20.80
CA GLN A 200 -13.17 7.11 -20.58
C GLN A 200 -14.61 6.58 -20.59
N ALA A 201 -14.90 5.58 -21.42
CA ALA A 201 -16.21 4.96 -21.44
C ALA A 201 -16.54 4.22 -20.13
N VAL A 202 -15.60 3.47 -19.55
CA VAL A 202 -15.80 2.84 -18.23
C VAL A 202 -15.99 3.92 -17.15
N VAL A 203 -15.12 4.94 -17.13
CA VAL A 203 -15.22 6.08 -16.20
C VAL A 203 -16.60 6.75 -16.31
N SER A 204 -17.02 7.12 -17.51
CA SER A 204 -18.33 7.77 -17.73
C SER A 204 -19.49 6.92 -17.26
N GLY A 205 -19.40 5.59 -17.45
CA GLY A 205 -20.37 4.66 -16.91
C GLY A 205 -20.41 4.69 -15.37
N ILE A 206 -19.26 4.68 -14.73
CA ILE A 206 -19.14 4.72 -13.26
C ILE A 206 -19.69 6.06 -12.74
N GLU A 207 -19.25 7.19 -13.27
CA GLU A 207 -19.69 8.51 -12.84
C GLU A 207 -21.19 8.73 -13.02
N SER A 208 -21.81 8.12 -14.03
CA SER A 208 -23.26 8.20 -14.22
C SER A 208 -24.07 7.60 -13.08
N ALA A 209 -23.52 6.64 -12.34
CA ALA A 209 -24.16 5.97 -11.22
C ALA A 209 -23.57 6.35 -9.86
N ALA A 210 -22.33 6.84 -9.82
CA ALA A 210 -21.57 7.20 -8.64
C ALA A 210 -20.72 8.48 -8.88
N PRO A 211 -21.34 9.67 -9.01
CA PRO A 211 -20.68 10.88 -9.51
C PRO A 211 -19.61 11.48 -8.60
N ASN A 212 -19.48 11.02 -7.36
CA ASN A 212 -18.47 11.50 -6.40
C ASN A 212 -17.39 10.46 -6.12
N SER A 213 -17.24 9.47 -6.98
CA SER A 213 -16.21 8.46 -6.85
C SER A 213 -14.82 9.05 -7.07
N LEU A 214 -13.84 8.54 -6.33
CA LEU A 214 -12.43 8.83 -6.61
C LEU A 214 -11.92 7.87 -7.69
N HIS A 215 -11.12 8.41 -8.60
CA HIS A 215 -10.55 7.67 -9.72
C HIS A 215 -9.06 7.95 -9.87
N THR A 216 -8.32 6.92 -10.27
CA THR A 216 -6.94 7.06 -10.73
C THR A 216 -6.63 6.03 -11.81
N VAL A 217 -5.36 5.95 -12.22
CA VAL A 217 -4.91 5.04 -13.27
C VAL A 217 -3.67 4.29 -12.81
N HIS A 218 -3.63 3.00 -13.06
CA HIS A 218 -2.41 2.21 -13.06
C HIS A 218 -1.82 2.27 -14.48
N SER A 219 -0.98 3.26 -14.70
CA SER A 219 -0.32 3.48 -15.99
C SER A 219 0.76 2.43 -16.25
N ARG A 220 1.36 2.44 -17.43
CA ARG A 220 2.58 1.71 -17.69
C ARG A 220 3.70 2.22 -16.76
N ARG A 221 4.61 1.33 -16.39
CA ARG A 221 5.78 1.66 -15.57
C ARG A 221 6.51 2.89 -16.08
N ASP A 222 6.89 3.79 -15.17
CA ASP A 222 7.60 5.06 -15.39
C ASP A 222 6.80 6.13 -16.16
N THR A 223 5.53 5.89 -16.49
CA THR A 223 4.66 6.92 -17.07
C THR A 223 4.27 7.96 -16.02
N VAL A 224 4.29 9.24 -16.44
CA VAL A 224 3.73 10.34 -15.66
C VAL A 224 2.21 10.34 -15.85
N THR A 225 1.47 9.71 -14.93
CA THR A 225 0.02 9.49 -15.05
C THR A 225 -0.74 10.81 -15.24
N ALA A 226 -0.43 11.82 -14.42
CA ALA A 226 -1.06 13.13 -14.53
C ALA A 226 -0.80 13.83 -15.88
N ASP A 227 0.36 13.61 -16.51
CA ASP A 227 0.66 14.17 -17.85
C ASP A 227 -0.04 13.37 -18.94
N TYR A 228 -0.01 12.04 -18.86
CA TYR A 228 -0.68 11.19 -19.85
C TYR A 228 -2.19 11.46 -19.89
N TRP A 229 -2.81 11.66 -18.73
CA TRP A 229 -4.24 11.96 -18.58
C TRP A 229 -4.51 13.44 -18.33
N ALA A 230 -3.64 14.33 -18.79
CA ALA A 230 -3.81 15.78 -18.59
C ALA A 230 -5.14 16.26 -19.16
N GLY A 231 -5.87 17.05 -18.36
CA GLY A 231 -7.17 17.61 -18.72
C GLY A 231 -8.38 16.73 -18.40
N GLU A 232 -8.17 15.52 -17.88
CA GLU A 232 -9.26 14.64 -17.43
C GLU A 232 -9.72 15.03 -16.02
N GLU A 233 -10.91 15.58 -15.90
CA GLU A 233 -11.45 16.07 -14.60
C GLU A 233 -11.75 14.93 -13.62
N TRP A 234 -11.99 13.71 -14.12
CA TRP A 234 -12.21 12.52 -13.29
C TRP A 234 -10.94 12.02 -12.58
N LEU A 235 -9.74 12.35 -13.06
CA LEU A 235 -8.50 11.94 -12.41
C LEU A 235 -8.30 12.69 -11.10
N THR A 236 -8.45 12.02 -9.98
CA THR A 236 -8.43 12.60 -8.63
C THR A 236 -7.15 12.30 -7.84
N LEU A 237 -6.37 11.31 -8.26
CA LEU A 237 -5.06 10.97 -7.69
C LEU A 237 -4.06 10.73 -8.83
N ASP A 238 -2.83 11.22 -8.66
CA ASP A 238 -1.68 10.84 -9.51
C ASP A 238 -1.02 9.58 -8.97
N THR A 239 -0.44 8.76 -9.84
CA THR A 239 0.22 7.52 -9.45
C THR A 239 1.67 7.47 -9.89
N VAL A 240 2.49 6.84 -9.06
CA VAL A 240 3.88 6.48 -9.37
C VAL A 240 3.97 4.96 -9.41
N TYR A 241 4.39 4.43 -10.55
CA TYR A 241 4.77 3.04 -10.74
C TYR A 241 6.18 3.00 -11.32
N THR A 242 7.13 2.48 -10.55
CA THR A 242 8.53 2.42 -10.95
C THR A 242 9.29 1.29 -10.29
N TYR A 243 10.29 0.73 -10.96
CA TYR A 243 11.26 -0.21 -10.39
C TYR A 243 12.61 0.46 -10.06
N GLU A 244 12.70 1.77 -10.32
CA GLU A 244 13.82 2.61 -9.95
C GLU A 244 13.67 3.13 -8.51
N GLU A 245 14.44 4.14 -8.12
CA GLU A 245 14.37 4.73 -6.78
C GLU A 245 13.04 5.48 -6.56
N VAL A 246 12.14 4.88 -5.79
CA VAL A 246 10.80 5.40 -5.51
C VAL A 246 10.83 6.81 -4.92
N TYR A 247 11.78 7.10 -4.01
CA TYR A 247 11.90 8.42 -3.41
C TYR A 247 12.07 9.52 -4.45
N HIS A 248 12.98 9.33 -5.40
CA HIS A 248 13.23 10.31 -6.46
C HIS A 248 12.03 10.45 -7.40
N ALA A 249 11.38 9.36 -7.77
CA ALA A 249 10.19 9.38 -8.60
C ALA A 249 9.05 10.15 -7.95
N VAL A 250 8.77 9.89 -6.68
CA VAL A 250 7.73 10.60 -5.91
C VAL A 250 8.12 12.06 -5.68
N LEU A 251 9.39 12.32 -5.33
CA LEU A 251 9.90 13.68 -5.12
C LEU A 251 9.73 14.55 -6.37
N ALA A 252 9.94 13.99 -7.56
CA ALA A 252 9.72 14.68 -8.83
C ALA A 252 8.22 15.04 -9.04
N ARG A 253 7.30 14.10 -8.71
CA ARG A 253 5.83 14.31 -8.84
C ARG A 253 5.28 15.31 -7.85
N THR A 254 5.90 15.40 -6.68
CA THR A 254 5.47 16.31 -5.62
C THR A 254 6.18 17.67 -5.66
N ALA A 255 6.93 17.96 -6.73
CA ALA A 255 7.54 19.27 -6.97
C ALA A 255 6.49 20.31 -7.42
N GLY A 256 6.49 21.48 -6.78
CA GLY A 256 5.58 22.58 -7.14
C GLY A 256 4.19 22.47 -6.50
N PRO A 257 3.24 23.31 -6.97
CA PRO A 257 1.87 23.33 -6.44
C PRO A 257 1.16 21.99 -6.72
N ARG A 258 0.58 21.38 -5.69
CA ARG A 258 -0.16 20.13 -5.82
C ARG A 258 -1.54 20.35 -6.43
N THR A 259 -1.86 19.58 -7.43
CA THR A 259 -3.19 19.53 -8.06
C THR A 259 -4.02 18.38 -7.54
N MET A 260 -3.37 17.29 -7.09
CA MET A 260 -3.98 16.09 -6.53
C MET A 260 -2.97 15.33 -5.64
N PRO A 261 -3.40 14.42 -4.74
CA PRO A 261 -2.52 13.54 -4.00
C PRO A 261 -1.74 12.62 -4.94
N VAL A 262 -0.51 12.27 -4.55
CA VAL A 262 0.34 11.31 -5.26
C VAL A 262 0.34 9.99 -4.50
N LEU A 263 0.12 8.87 -5.17
CA LEU A 263 0.16 7.51 -4.61
C LEU A 263 1.26 6.71 -5.29
N MET A 264 2.14 6.09 -4.52
CA MET A 264 2.99 5.01 -5.05
C MET A 264 2.12 3.75 -5.16
N ILE A 265 1.69 3.45 -6.41
CA ILE A 265 0.73 2.39 -6.66
C ILE A 265 1.40 1.03 -6.87
N GLU A 266 2.63 1.04 -7.39
CA GLU A 266 3.41 -0.17 -7.56
C GLU A 266 4.92 0.11 -7.63
N ALA A 267 5.70 -0.81 -7.08
CA ALA A 267 7.15 -0.88 -7.18
C ALA A 267 7.59 -2.36 -7.19
N LEU A 268 8.85 -2.67 -6.96
CA LEU A 268 9.34 -4.05 -6.88
C LEU A 268 8.64 -4.82 -5.76
N TYR A 269 8.16 -6.02 -6.06
CA TYR A 269 7.49 -6.89 -5.10
C TYR A 269 8.49 -7.74 -4.32
N GLU A 270 8.22 -7.93 -3.02
CA GLU A 270 9.00 -8.85 -2.18
C GLU A 270 8.92 -10.28 -2.74
N GLY A 271 10.06 -10.94 -2.87
CA GLY A 271 10.16 -12.28 -3.44
C GLY A 271 10.35 -12.32 -4.95
N GLU A 272 10.25 -11.18 -5.66
CA GLU A 272 10.55 -11.05 -7.08
C GLU A 272 11.91 -10.37 -7.30
N HIS A 273 12.58 -10.67 -8.41
CA HIS A 273 13.85 -10.02 -8.81
C HIS A 273 14.93 -9.98 -7.72
N GLY A 274 14.90 -10.91 -6.75
CA GLY A 274 15.86 -10.94 -5.64
C GLY A 274 15.58 -9.92 -4.54
N THR A 275 14.40 -9.32 -4.51
CA THR A 275 13.99 -8.33 -3.50
C THR A 275 13.53 -8.99 -2.21
N GLY A 276 13.73 -8.29 -1.09
CA GLY A 276 13.33 -8.72 0.24
C GLY A 276 12.68 -7.58 1.04
N GLY A 277 12.51 -7.78 2.34
CA GLY A 277 11.87 -6.83 3.23
C GLY A 277 12.55 -5.45 3.28
N GLU A 278 13.89 -5.39 3.11
CA GLU A 278 14.62 -4.12 3.03
C GLU A 278 14.18 -3.28 1.83
N THR A 279 14.00 -3.91 0.66
CA THR A 279 13.50 -3.23 -0.55
C THR A 279 12.10 -2.66 -0.31
N VAL A 280 11.19 -3.46 0.29
CA VAL A 280 9.83 -3.01 0.61
C VAL A 280 9.86 -1.79 1.54
N ARG A 281 10.70 -1.82 2.59
CA ARG A 281 10.85 -0.67 3.51
C ARG A 281 11.37 0.56 2.79
N ARG A 282 12.43 0.41 1.99
CA ARG A 282 13.03 1.52 1.23
C ARG A 282 12.00 2.19 0.33
N GLN A 283 11.21 1.40 -0.38
CA GLN A 283 10.15 1.89 -1.25
C GLN A 283 9.05 2.62 -0.46
N ALA A 284 8.58 2.03 0.64
CA ALA A 284 7.51 2.59 1.46
C ALA A 284 7.92 3.90 2.15
N TYR A 285 9.10 3.94 2.79
CA TYR A 285 9.63 5.18 3.36
C TYR A 285 9.97 6.20 2.28
N GLY A 286 10.51 5.76 1.13
CA GLY A 286 10.77 6.62 -0.01
C GLY A 286 9.51 7.30 -0.53
N ALA A 287 8.41 6.57 -0.65
CA ALA A 287 7.11 7.12 -1.03
C ALA A 287 6.62 8.18 -0.03
N LEU A 288 6.57 7.83 1.27
CA LEU A 288 6.12 8.74 2.32
C LEU A 288 6.98 10.01 2.40
N LEU A 289 8.31 9.85 2.49
CA LEU A 289 9.24 10.97 2.67
C LEU A 289 9.40 11.80 1.37
N GLY A 290 9.08 11.22 0.22
CA GLY A 290 8.91 11.93 -1.05
C GLY A 290 7.61 12.73 -1.13
N GLY A 291 6.70 12.56 -0.17
CA GLY A 291 5.44 13.29 -0.03
C GLY A 291 4.24 12.63 -0.72
N ALA A 292 4.25 11.31 -0.90
CA ALA A 292 3.07 10.58 -1.34
C ALA A 292 2.01 10.47 -0.22
N ALA A 293 0.75 10.40 -0.61
CA ALA A 293 -0.39 10.13 0.28
C ALA A 293 -0.41 8.68 0.81
N GLY A 294 0.56 7.89 0.39
CA GLY A 294 0.76 6.51 0.80
C GLY A 294 1.38 5.64 -0.29
N GLN A 295 1.32 4.34 -0.05
CA GLN A 295 1.96 3.34 -0.89
C GLN A 295 1.19 2.01 -0.91
N ILE A 296 1.41 1.23 -1.96
CA ILE A 296 1.01 -0.16 -2.08
C ILE A 296 2.28 -1.00 -2.14
N SER A 297 2.47 -1.89 -1.18
CA SER A 297 3.51 -2.92 -1.25
C SER A 297 3.00 -4.17 -1.94
N GLY A 298 3.88 -4.87 -2.62
CA GLY A 298 3.57 -6.14 -3.23
C GLY A 298 4.42 -7.27 -2.66
N ASN A 299 3.88 -8.48 -2.73
CA ASN A 299 4.57 -9.71 -2.33
C ASN A 299 4.21 -10.84 -3.28
N HIS A 300 5.21 -11.58 -3.71
CA HIS A 300 5.06 -12.84 -4.40
C HIS A 300 5.16 -13.98 -3.38
N PRO A 301 4.12 -14.82 -3.20
CA PRO A 301 2.99 -15.08 -4.09
C PRO A 301 1.65 -14.42 -3.70
N ILE A 302 1.60 -13.44 -2.82
CA ILE A 302 0.33 -12.87 -2.34
C ILE A 302 -0.46 -12.21 -3.47
N TRP A 303 0.19 -11.47 -4.38
CA TRP A 303 -0.53 -10.71 -5.40
C TRP A 303 -1.44 -11.58 -6.29
N HIS A 304 -1.11 -12.88 -6.47
CA HIS A 304 -1.91 -13.85 -7.24
C HIS A 304 -2.36 -15.07 -6.39
N PHE A 305 -2.13 -15.06 -5.07
CA PHE A 305 -2.56 -16.06 -4.11
C PHE A 305 -2.14 -17.51 -4.45
N SER A 306 -0.93 -17.70 -4.93
CA SER A 306 -0.36 -18.97 -5.40
C SER A 306 -1.11 -19.58 -6.59
N GLY A 307 -1.90 -18.78 -7.31
CA GLY A 307 -2.36 -19.10 -8.65
C GLY A 307 -1.21 -18.98 -9.66
N PRO A 308 -1.46 -19.14 -10.98
CA PRO A 308 -0.44 -18.90 -11.98
C PRO A 308 0.08 -17.46 -11.94
N GLY A 309 1.37 -17.29 -11.70
CA GLY A 309 2.09 -16.02 -11.65
C GLY A 309 3.06 -15.87 -12.83
N ILE A 310 3.93 -14.86 -12.75
CA ILE A 310 4.98 -14.61 -13.75
C ILE A 310 6.26 -15.40 -13.49
N MET A 311 6.41 -15.98 -12.30
CA MET A 311 7.53 -16.84 -11.89
C MET A 311 7.04 -17.90 -10.89
N PRO A 312 7.82 -18.97 -10.64
CA PRO A 312 7.47 -19.98 -9.64
C PRO A 312 7.41 -19.40 -8.22
N ASP A 313 6.42 -19.84 -7.44
CA ASP A 313 6.25 -19.43 -6.05
C ASP A 313 7.36 -20.00 -5.16
N PRO A 314 7.98 -19.18 -4.30
CA PRO A 314 8.95 -19.63 -3.32
C PRO A 314 8.27 -20.32 -2.10
N MET A 315 7.00 -20.01 -1.85
CA MET A 315 6.20 -20.49 -0.71
C MET A 315 4.70 -20.30 -1.04
N THR A 316 3.82 -20.80 -0.18
CA THR A 316 2.38 -20.53 -0.30
C THR A 316 2.05 -19.08 0.10
N TRP A 317 0.91 -18.55 -0.37
CA TRP A 317 0.48 -17.21 0.04
C TRP A 317 0.21 -17.12 1.55
N GLN A 318 -0.24 -18.21 2.19
CA GLN A 318 -0.45 -18.27 3.64
C GLN A 318 0.87 -18.11 4.42
N GLU A 319 1.94 -18.74 3.96
CA GLU A 319 3.28 -18.56 4.55
C GLU A 319 3.80 -17.15 4.34
N ALA A 320 3.54 -16.56 3.16
CA ALA A 320 3.96 -15.21 2.82
C ALA A 320 3.22 -14.10 3.60
N LEU A 321 2.08 -14.40 4.24
CA LEU A 321 1.38 -13.43 5.11
C LEU A 321 2.31 -12.85 6.20
N ASP A 322 3.24 -13.65 6.71
CA ASP A 322 4.22 -13.23 7.73
C ASP A 322 5.60 -12.91 7.12
N SER A 323 5.66 -12.41 5.92
CA SER A 323 6.91 -12.03 5.26
C SER A 323 7.64 -10.88 5.99
N PRO A 324 8.97 -10.74 5.82
CA PRO A 324 9.72 -9.61 6.37
C PRO A 324 9.17 -8.24 5.95
N GLY A 325 8.71 -8.10 4.70
CA GLY A 325 8.06 -6.89 4.21
C GLY A 325 6.75 -6.60 4.93
N ALA A 326 5.88 -7.59 5.08
CA ALA A 326 4.61 -7.43 5.78
C ALA A 326 4.80 -7.02 7.26
N ARG A 327 5.76 -7.66 7.98
CA ARG A 327 6.13 -7.25 9.34
C ARG A 327 6.65 -5.82 9.39
N SER A 328 7.46 -5.42 8.43
CA SER A 328 8.02 -4.07 8.35
C SER A 328 6.93 -3.01 8.15
N MET A 329 5.88 -3.32 7.39
CA MET A 329 4.73 -2.42 7.23
C MET A 329 3.97 -2.23 8.54
N THR A 330 3.86 -3.25 9.38
CA THR A 330 3.31 -3.10 10.74
C THR A 330 4.12 -2.11 11.56
N TRP A 331 5.45 -2.22 11.54
CA TRP A 331 6.31 -1.30 12.28
C TRP A 331 6.26 0.13 11.72
N MET A 332 6.21 0.28 10.40
CA MET A 332 6.00 1.61 9.79
C MET A 332 4.67 2.23 10.25
N ARG A 333 3.59 1.45 10.28
CA ARG A 333 2.30 1.91 10.77
C ARG A 333 2.38 2.36 12.23
N ASN A 334 3.00 1.56 13.10
CA ASN A 334 3.20 1.90 14.52
C ASN A 334 3.96 3.21 14.71
N LEU A 335 5.02 3.45 13.93
CA LEU A 335 5.76 4.69 13.98
C LEU A 335 4.87 5.89 13.63
N LEU A 336 4.06 5.77 12.58
CA LEU A 336 3.29 6.87 12.02
C LEU A 336 2.02 7.19 12.81
N GLU A 337 1.40 6.22 13.50
CA GLU A 337 0.26 6.46 14.40
C GLU A 337 0.62 7.42 15.55
N GLY A 338 1.89 7.48 15.95
CA GLY A 338 2.38 8.40 16.98
C GLY A 338 2.74 9.79 16.44
N LEU A 339 2.50 10.09 15.17
CA LEU A 339 2.92 11.31 14.49
C LEU A 339 1.78 11.92 13.67
N ASP A 340 1.77 13.24 13.58
CA ASP A 340 0.92 13.98 12.64
C ASP A 340 1.52 13.87 11.22
N TRP A 341 1.66 12.63 10.68
CA TRP A 341 2.36 12.32 9.43
C TRP A 341 1.89 13.17 8.23
N TRP A 342 0.64 13.61 8.24
CA TRP A 342 0.05 14.46 7.18
C TRP A 342 0.65 15.86 7.12
N LYS A 343 1.44 16.25 8.12
CA LYS A 343 2.22 17.50 8.13
C LYS A 343 3.58 17.35 7.45
N LEU A 344 4.01 16.12 7.13
CA LEU A 344 5.32 15.88 6.53
C LEU A 344 5.42 16.50 5.13
N GLU A 345 6.45 17.32 4.94
CA GLU A 345 6.86 17.87 3.66
C GLU A 345 8.26 17.37 3.30
N PRO A 346 8.49 16.94 2.05
CA PRO A 346 9.80 16.46 1.62
C PRO A 346 10.91 17.49 1.84
N ASP A 347 12.03 17.04 2.41
CA ASP A 347 13.22 17.87 2.50
C ASP A 347 14.02 17.82 1.19
N ARG A 348 13.85 18.87 0.38
CA ARG A 348 14.50 18.97 -0.94
C ARG A 348 15.88 19.60 -0.90
N SER A 349 16.42 19.92 0.28
CA SER A 349 17.73 20.55 0.41
C SER A 349 18.87 19.61 0.05
N ASN A 350 18.68 18.31 0.27
CA ASN A 350 19.60 17.26 -0.15
C ASN A 350 18.79 16.07 -0.66
N PRO A 351 18.59 15.94 -1.97
CA PRO A 351 17.78 14.86 -2.53
C PRO A 351 18.41 13.45 -2.38
N ASP A 352 19.68 13.35 -1.99
CA ASP A 352 20.33 12.07 -1.71
C ASP A 352 19.99 11.51 -0.31
N ILE A 353 19.24 12.27 0.49
CA ILE A 353 18.78 11.87 1.81
C ILE A 353 17.25 11.80 1.80
N MET A 354 16.68 10.62 2.03
CA MET A 354 15.25 10.47 2.20
C MET A 354 14.83 11.11 3.52
N ALA A 355 14.29 12.33 3.46
CA ALA A 355 13.91 13.09 4.63
C ALA A 355 12.64 13.90 4.39
N ALA A 356 11.84 14.03 5.43
CA ALA A 356 10.70 14.94 5.46
C ALA A 356 10.59 15.62 6.83
N ILE A 357 10.14 16.88 6.82
CA ILE A 357 10.00 17.71 8.00
C ILE A 357 8.54 18.14 8.11
N ALA A 358 7.95 18.08 9.29
CA ALA A 358 6.60 18.59 9.50
C ALA A 358 6.52 20.09 9.17
N SER A 359 5.44 20.53 8.52
CA SER A 359 5.24 21.92 8.10
C SER A 359 5.29 22.93 9.26
N ASP A 360 4.92 22.48 10.47
CA ASP A 360 5.04 23.23 11.72
C ASP A 360 6.41 23.03 12.42
N ARG A 361 7.32 22.27 11.85
CA ARG A 361 8.66 21.93 12.36
C ARG A 361 8.67 21.12 13.65
N SER A 362 7.57 20.56 14.07
CA SER A 362 7.44 19.80 15.32
C SER A 362 8.20 18.47 15.32
N PHE A 363 8.41 17.89 14.14
CA PHE A 363 9.21 16.66 13.98
C PHE A 363 9.76 16.51 12.56
N ALA A 364 10.71 15.57 12.41
CA ALA A 364 11.18 15.11 11.11
C ALA A 364 11.47 13.61 11.14
N LEU A 365 11.39 12.99 9.97
CA LEU A 365 11.79 11.62 9.72
C LEU A 365 12.88 11.60 8.64
N ILE A 366 13.93 10.84 8.89
CA ILE A 366 15.02 10.58 7.94
C ILE A 366 15.23 9.07 7.87
N TYR A 367 15.19 8.51 6.66
CA TYR A 367 15.39 7.08 6.43
C TYR A 367 16.59 6.83 5.54
N GLY A 368 17.32 5.75 5.80
CA GLY A 368 18.34 5.25 4.87
C GLY A 368 19.26 4.19 5.47
N ASP A 369 20.09 3.63 4.62
CA ASP A 369 21.07 2.57 4.85
C ASP A 369 22.48 3.15 4.98
N ARG A 370 22.67 4.18 5.80
CA ARG A 370 23.95 4.87 5.98
C ARG A 370 24.61 4.51 7.30
N PRO A 371 25.53 3.53 7.32
CA PRO A 371 26.24 3.14 8.54
C PRO A 371 27.06 4.29 9.15
N ASP A 372 27.49 5.24 8.30
CA ASP A 372 28.17 6.48 8.74
C ASP A 372 27.21 7.53 9.29
N GLY A 373 25.90 7.32 9.19
CA GLY A 373 24.86 8.20 9.69
C GLY A 373 24.50 9.37 8.79
N PHE A 374 23.68 10.27 9.36
CA PHE A 374 23.15 11.45 8.68
C PHE A 374 23.71 12.72 9.30
N THR A 375 24.06 13.67 8.45
CA THR A 375 24.42 15.04 8.87
C THR A 375 23.24 15.97 8.60
N ILE A 376 22.71 16.57 9.65
CA ILE A 376 21.46 17.35 9.63
C ILE A 376 21.71 18.76 10.08
N ASN A 377 21.24 19.73 9.33
CA ASN A 377 21.21 21.13 9.74
C ASN A 377 20.08 21.37 10.75
N MET A 378 20.43 21.38 12.03
CA MET A 378 19.48 21.54 13.14
C MET A 378 18.83 22.93 13.20
N ALA A 379 19.36 23.95 12.53
CA ALA A 379 18.76 25.28 12.46
C ALA A 379 17.40 25.29 11.72
N ARG A 380 17.09 24.22 11.04
CA ARG A 380 15.78 24.02 10.36
C ARG A 380 14.64 23.70 11.35
N PHE A 381 14.97 23.24 12.54
CA PHE A 381 14.05 23.12 13.67
C PHE A 381 14.07 24.44 14.44
N GLY A 382 12.99 24.77 15.14
CA GLY A 382 12.91 26.00 15.93
C GLY A 382 14.03 26.13 16.96
N SER A 383 14.01 27.17 17.79
CA SER A 383 15.04 27.42 18.82
C SER A 383 14.91 26.52 20.05
N GLY A 384 14.00 25.57 20.07
CA GLY A 384 13.76 24.63 21.17
C GLY A 384 14.78 23.48 21.20
N SER A 385 14.78 22.71 22.29
CA SER A 385 15.52 21.45 22.34
C SER A 385 14.86 20.45 21.42
N VAL A 386 15.65 19.76 20.59
CA VAL A 386 15.18 18.69 19.69
C VAL A 386 15.70 17.37 20.23
N GLY A 387 14.79 16.49 20.64
CA GLY A 387 15.09 15.11 20.98
C GLY A 387 15.33 14.30 19.71
N ALA A 388 16.27 13.38 19.76
CA ALA A 388 16.61 12.52 18.64
C ALA A 388 16.55 11.05 19.07
N ARG A 389 15.90 10.21 18.26
CA ARG A 389 15.81 8.77 18.50
C ARG A 389 16.00 8.00 17.19
N TRP A 390 16.72 6.91 17.26
CA TRP A 390 16.75 5.90 16.23
C TRP A 390 15.57 4.97 16.38
N TYR A 391 14.90 4.67 15.29
CA TYR A 391 13.87 3.67 15.19
C TYR A 391 14.36 2.54 14.29
N ASP A 392 14.29 1.32 14.82
CA ASP A 392 14.54 0.11 14.05
C ASP A 392 13.27 -0.26 13.27
N PRO A 393 13.29 -0.15 11.91
CA PRO A 393 12.10 -0.36 11.11
C PRO A 393 11.72 -1.85 10.97
N THR A 394 12.49 -2.75 11.58
CA THR A 394 12.28 -4.20 11.54
C THR A 394 11.78 -4.78 12.85
N SER A 395 11.90 -4.03 13.95
CA SER A 395 11.47 -4.46 15.29
C SER A 395 10.59 -3.46 16.02
N GLY A 396 10.45 -2.23 15.50
CA GLY A 396 9.69 -1.16 16.14
C GLY A 396 10.36 -0.55 17.36
N GLN A 397 11.63 -0.88 17.65
CA GLN A 397 12.31 -0.42 18.83
C GLN A 397 12.95 0.96 18.66
N PHE A 398 12.87 1.77 19.72
CA PHE A 398 13.52 3.06 19.78
C PHE A 398 14.78 3.02 20.63
N THR A 399 15.84 3.69 20.14
CA THR A 399 17.08 3.93 20.88
C THR A 399 17.40 5.42 20.87
N THR A 400 17.91 5.99 21.96
CA THR A 400 18.32 7.41 21.99
C THR A 400 19.43 7.65 20.97
N ALA A 401 19.30 8.72 20.18
CA ALA A 401 20.32 9.17 19.24
C ALA A 401 21.12 10.32 19.84
N HIS A 402 22.44 10.29 19.69
CA HIS A 402 23.34 11.32 20.16
C HIS A 402 23.93 12.12 18.99
N ALA A 403 23.75 13.43 19.04
CA ALA A 403 24.32 14.35 18.05
C ALA A 403 25.81 14.53 18.26
N GLN A 404 26.57 14.48 17.17
CA GLN A 404 27.97 14.86 17.13
C GLN A 404 28.10 16.16 16.29
N PRO A 405 28.60 17.28 16.87
CA PRO A 405 28.79 18.52 16.11
C PRO A 405 29.81 18.34 14.99
N VAL A 406 29.44 18.72 13.74
CA VAL A 406 30.32 18.70 12.57
C VAL A 406 30.07 19.96 11.75
N ASN A 407 31.01 20.91 11.69
CA ASN A 407 30.93 22.12 10.86
C ASN A 407 29.61 22.93 10.99
N GLY A 408 29.07 23.06 12.23
CA GLY A 408 27.82 23.78 12.49
C GLY A 408 26.54 22.97 12.26
N GLU A 409 26.67 21.71 11.88
CA GLU A 409 25.58 20.74 11.75
C GLU A 409 25.69 19.64 12.81
N SER A 410 24.71 18.77 12.87
CA SER A 410 24.67 17.62 13.78
C SER A 410 24.72 16.32 13.00
N ARG A 411 25.68 15.47 13.31
CA ARG A 411 25.79 14.12 12.76
C ARG A 411 25.19 13.12 13.73
N PHE A 412 24.35 12.24 13.23
CA PHE A 412 23.70 11.15 13.95
C PHE A 412 24.17 9.83 13.34
N ILE A 413 24.82 8.98 14.15
CA ILE A 413 25.28 7.66 13.73
C ILE A 413 24.32 6.61 14.28
N PRO A 414 23.86 5.61 13.47
CA PRO A 414 23.00 4.54 13.95
C PRO A 414 23.62 3.81 15.16
N PRO A 415 22.78 3.29 16.09
CA PRO A 415 23.28 2.66 17.31
C PRO A 415 24.07 1.39 17.05
N HIS A 416 23.77 0.72 15.95
CA HIS A 416 24.44 -0.49 15.46
C HIS A 416 24.58 -0.44 13.95
N PRO A 417 25.60 -1.11 13.37
CA PRO A 417 25.77 -1.21 11.90
C PRO A 417 24.61 -1.93 11.21
N ARG A 418 23.87 -2.76 11.95
CA ARG A 418 22.74 -3.54 11.46
C ARG A 418 21.57 -3.47 12.43
N ASN A 419 20.36 -3.46 11.89
CA ASN A 419 19.11 -3.53 12.64
C ASN A 419 18.79 -4.98 13.10
N ALA A 420 17.66 -5.22 13.72
CA ALA A 420 17.30 -6.52 14.27
C ALA A 420 17.14 -7.63 13.22
N SER A 421 16.83 -7.29 11.96
CA SER A 421 16.78 -8.26 10.85
C SER A 421 18.14 -8.51 10.18
N GLY A 422 19.19 -7.76 10.58
CA GLY A 422 20.51 -7.87 9.99
C GLY A 422 20.74 -6.94 8.80
N ASP A 423 19.76 -6.09 8.44
CA ASP A 423 19.84 -5.08 7.40
C ASP A 423 20.50 -3.79 7.92
N THR A 424 20.82 -2.85 7.03
CA THR A 424 21.61 -1.65 7.38
C THR A 424 20.76 -0.38 7.51
N ASP A 425 19.47 -0.47 7.21
CA ASP A 425 18.55 0.66 7.20
C ASP A 425 18.00 1.02 8.58
N TRP A 426 17.85 2.33 8.81
CA TRP A 426 17.36 2.93 10.05
C TRP A 426 16.48 4.15 9.78
N VAL A 427 15.60 4.47 10.75
CA VAL A 427 14.87 5.74 10.75
C VAL A 427 15.38 6.62 11.90
N LEU A 428 15.82 7.83 11.57
CA LEU A 428 16.08 8.87 12.57
C LEU A 428 14.80 9.68 12.74
N VAL A 429 14.32 9.75 13.98
CA VAL A 429 13.15 10.53 14.39
C VAL A 429 13.64 11.71 15.22
N LEU A 430 13.38 12.91 14.74
CA LEU A 430 13.66 14.17 15.46
C LEU A 430 12.33 14.76 15.91
N ARG A 431 12.22 15.19 17.18
CA ARG A 431 11.01 15.83 17.73
C ARG A 431 11.38 17.01 18.61
N GLU A 432 10.64 18.12 18.48
CA GLU A 432 10.77 19.28 19.33
C GLU A 432 10.22 18.96 20.74
N GLY A 433 10.92 19.41 21.79
CA GLY A 433 10.45 19.36 23.19
C GLY A 433 10.55 17.99 23.89
N GLN A 434 11.32 17.05 23.37
CA GLN A 434 11.61 15.76 24.06
C GLN A 434 13.00 15.73 24.67
#